data_0df0a37150d76ec8aa00b3be9aac95de
#
_entry.id   0df0a37150d76ec8aa00b3be9aac95de
#
_cell.length_a   1.000
_cell.length_b   1.000
_cell.length_c   1.000
_cell.angle_alpha   90.00
_cell.angle_beta   90.00
_cell.angle_gamma   90.00
#
_symmetry.space_group_name_H-M   'P 1'
#
loop_
_entity.id
_entity.type
_entity.pdbx_description
1 polymer ?
#
loop_
_entity_poly.entity_id
_entity_poly.type
_entity_poly.pdbx_seq_one_letter_code
_entity_poly.pdbx_strand_id
1 'polypeptide(L)'
;MNRDIKKIVSYYKRKTGTSDPFAIADQLSILYQICNLQFEGCYMFLKNHRYIFINENLPEHEQRLVMAHELGHALLHRKENCYFIRNKTLLLN
;
A
#
# COMPACT_ATOMS: atom_id res chain seq x y z
N MET A 1 -8.91 -6.47 -5.42
CA MET A 1 -7.43 -6.45 -5.46
C MET A 1 -6.94 -7.30 -6.63
N ASN A 2 -5.92 -6.82 -7.29
CA ASN A 2 -5.33 -7.53 -8.41
C ASN A 2 -4.78 -8.89 -7.98
N ARG A 3 -4.94 -9.90 -8.84
CA ARG A 3 -4.50 -11.26 -8.55
C ARG A 3 -3.00 -11.36 -8.26
N ASP A 4 -2.19 -10.65 -9.03
CA ASP A 4 -0.74 -10.70 -8.85
C ASP A 4 -0.31 -10.01 -7.57
N ILE A 5 -0.99 -8.93 -7.21
CA ILE A 5 -0.74 -8.24 -5.95
C ILE A 5 -1.04 -9.18 -4.79
N LYS A 6 -2.14 -9.93 -4.88
CA LYS A 6 -2.52 -10.88 -3.85
C LYS A 6 -1.46 -11.96 -3.67
N LYS A 7 -0.93 -12.48 -4.77
CA LYS A 7 0.09 -13.52 -4.74
C LYS A 7 1.39 -13.02 -4.12
N ILE A 8 1.82 -11.83 -4.49
CA ILE A 8 3.09 -11.30 -3.98
C ILE A 8 2.99 -10.99 -2.48
N VAL A 9 1.86 -10.45 -2.05
CA VAL A 9 1.64 -10.19 -0.62
C VAL A 9 1.64 -11.49 0.16
N SER A 10 0.98 -12.55 -0.34
CA SER A 10 0.97 -13.86 0.30
C SER A 10 2.37 -14.45 0.40
N TYR A 11 3.17 -14.29 -0.64
CA TYR A 11 4.56 -14.74 -0.63
C TYR A 11 5.34 -14.08 0.51
N TYR A 12 5.22 -12.77 0.64
CA TYR A 12 5.96 -12.04 1.68
C TYR A 12 5.41 -12.29 3.07
N LYS A 13 4.12 -12.58 3.22
CA LYS A 13 3.60 -13.02 4.50
C LYS A 13 4.32 -14.27 5.00
N ARG A 14 4.50 -15.24 4.11
CA ARG A 14 5.20 -16.48 4.44
C ARG A 14 6.67 -16.23 4.72
N LYS A 15 7.31 -15.42 3.89
CA LYS A 15 8.74 -15.16 3.99
C LYS A 15 9.10 -14.38 5.26
N THR A 16 8.27 -13.41 5.64
CA THR A 16 8.54 -12.56 6.80
C THR A 16 7.99 -13.11 8.11
N GLY A 17 7.09 -14.09 8.03
CA GLY A 17 6.49 -14.68 9.22
C GLY A 17 5.39 -13.86 9.85
N THR A 18 4.88 -12.85 9.18
CA THR A 18 3.80 -12.01 9.68
C THR A 18 2.77 -11.75 8.60
N SER A 19 1.51 -11.54 9.01
CA SER A 19 0.45 -11.13 8.10
C SER A 19 0.14 -9.64 8.21
N ASP A 20 0.82 -8.91 9.09
CA ASP A 20 0.63 -7.49 9.24
C ASP A 20 1.38 -6.75 8.12
N PRO A 21 0.66 -6.06 7.20
CA PRO A 21 1.32 -5.40 6.09
C PRO A 21 2.26 -4.29 6.52
N PHE A 22 2.02 -3.66 7.65
CA PHE A 22 2.93 -2.63 8.15
C PHE A 22 4.24 -3.26 8.62
N ALA A 23 4.18 -4.39 9.28
CA ALA A 23 5.38 -5.10 9.70
C ALA A 23 6.18 -5.61 8.51
N ILE A 24 5.49 -6.08 7.46
CA ILE A 24 6.15 -6.50 6.22
C ILE A 24 6.89 -5.33 5.60
N ALA A 25 6.24 -4.16 5.53
CA ALA A 25 6.87 -2.97 4.98
C ALA A 25 8.13 -2.59 5.76
N ASP A 26 8.06 -2.66 7.09
CA ASP A 26 9.22 -2.36 7.93
C ASP A 26 10.39 -3.27 7.59
N GLN A 27 10.14 -4.56 7.43
CA GLN A 27 11.19 -5.52 7.12
C GLN A 27 11.80 -5.30 5.73
N LEU A 28 11.02 -4.73 4.82
CA LEU A 28 11.47 -4.50 3.45
C LEU A 28 11.96 -3.07 3.22
N SER A 29 12.07 -2.28 4.27
CA SER A 29 12.51 -0.88 4.21
C SER A 29 11.62 -0.02 3.31
N ILE A 30 10.33 -0.32 3.30
CA ILE A 30 9.34 0.49 2.62
C ILE A 30 8.76 1.45 3.65
N LEU A 31 8.90 2.74 3.39
CA LEU A 31 8.45 3.77 4.30
C LEU A 31 6.95 3.99 4.16
N TYR A 32 6.28 4.31 5.25
CA TYR A 32 4.84 4.61 5.17
C TYR A 32 4.46 5.67 6.18
N GLN A 33 3.36 6.35 5.90
CA GLN A 33 2.82 7.37 6.78
C GLN A 33 1.30 7.36 6.70
N ILE A 34 0.65 7.44 7.85
CA ILE A 34 -0.80 7.57 7.94
C ILE A 34 -1.08 9.05 8.13
N CYS A 35 -1.82 9.65 7.19
CA CYS A 35 -2.00 11.09 7.16
C CYS A 35 -3.32 11.45 6.49
N ASN A 36 -3.65 12.74 6.48
CA ASN A 36 -4.88 13.22 5.88
C ASN A 36 -4.75 13.27 4.37
N LEU A 37 -5.57 12.47 3.68
CA LEU A 37 -5.58 12.37 2.22
C LEU A 37 -6.99 12.53 1.70
N GLN A 38 -7.12 12.89 0.42
CA GLN A 38 -8.41 12.95 -0.26
C GLN A 38 -8.78 11.63 -0.94
N PHE A 39 -7.92 10.63 -0.81
CA PHE A 39 -8.12 9.30 -1.37
C PHE A 39 -7.66 8.28 -0.32
N GLU A 40 -7.87 7.00 -0.59
CA GLU A 40 -7.61 5.95 0.40
C GLU A 40 -6.13 5.77 0.69
N GLY A 41 -5.32 5.81 -0.35
CA GLY A 41 -3.88 5.66 -0.18
C GLY A 41 -3.15 5.80 -1.50
N CYS A 42 -1.82 5.80 -1.43
CA CYS A 42 -1.01 5.84 -2.63
C CYS A 42 0.36 5.24 -2.37
N TYR A 43 0.98 4.83 -3.45
CA TYR A 43 2.36 4.39 -3.48
C TYR A 43 3.17 5.33 -4.37
N MET A 44 4.33 5.76 -3.90
CA MET A 44 5.21 6.64 -4.65
C MET A 44 6.65 6.14 -4.57
N PHE A 45 7.32 6.22 -5.70
CA PHE A 45 8.74 5.90 -5.78
C PHE A 45 9.48 7.21 -6.07
N LEU A 46 10.25 7.67 -5.10
CA LEU A 46 10.96 8.95 -5.18
C LEU A 46 12.38 8.79 -4.67
N LYS A 47 13.34 9.33 -5.42
CA LYS A 47 14.75 9.33 -5.02
C LYS A 47 15.21 7.96 -4.54
N ASN A 48 14.82 6.95 -5.28
CA ASN A 48 15.19 5.56 -5.03
C ASN A 48 14.63 4.99 -3.72
N HIS A 49 13.58 5.61 -3.16
CA HIS A 49 12.89 5.13 -1.98
C HIS A 49 11.42 4.85 -2.29
N ARG A 50 10.86 3.88 -1.59
CA ARG A 50 9.46 3.52 -1.74
C ARG A 50 8.66 4.09 -0.57
N TYR A 51 7.57 4.80 -0.89
CA TYR A 51 6.72 5.45 0.09
C TYR A 51 5.28 5.03 -0.09
N ILE A 52 4.61 4.74 1.01
CA ILE A 52 3.17 4.45 1.01
C ILE A 52 2.49 5.43 1.94
N PHE A 53 1.40 6.03 1.48
CA PHE A 53 0.60 6.95 2.29
C PHE A 53 -0.80 6.38 2.44
N ILE A 54 -1.33 6.39 3.66
CA ILE A 54 -2.62 5.81 3.99
C ILE A 54 -3.49 6.89 4.62
N ASN A 55 -4.75 6.97 4.22
CA ASN A 55 -5.68 7.95 4.74
C ASN A 55 -6.01 7.65 6.20
N GLU A 56 -5.72 8.61 7.07
CA GLU A 56 -5.96 8.46 8.51
C GLU A 56 -7.44 8.37 8.87
N ASN A 57 -8.32 8.82 7.97
CA ASN A 57 -9.75 8.83 8.22
C ASN A 57 -10.42 7.48 7.99
N LEU A 58 -9.68 6.49 7.49
CA LEU A 58 -10.20 5.14 7.32
C LEU A 58 -10.20 4.39 8.64
N PRO A 59 -11.18 3.52 8.89
CA PRO A 59 -11.11 2.61 10.02
C PRO A 59 -9.85 1.75 9.95
N GLU A 60 -9.39 1.28 11.09
CA GLU A 60 -8.12 0.55 11.16
C GLU A 60 -8.07 -0.65 10.20
N HIS A 61 -9.15 -1.44 10.14
CA HIS A 61 -9.14 -2.62 9.26
C HIS A 61 -9.04 -2.23 7.79
N GLU A 62 -9.59 -1.07 7.41
CA GLU A 62 -9.47 -0.60 6.05
C GLU A 62 -8.09 -0.02 5.77
N GLN A 63 -7.47 0.59 6.77
CA GLN A 63 -6.09 1.04 6.62
C GLN A 63 -5.17 -0.15 6.32
N ARG A 64 -5.40 -1.29 6.97
CA ARG A 64 -4.63 -2.51 6.71
C ARG A 64 -4.85 -3.03 5.29
N LEU A 65 -6.09 -2.99 4.84
CA LEU A 65 -6.43 -3.42 3.49
C LEU A 65 -5.73 -2.55 2.44
N VAL A 66 -5.80 -1.23 2.63
CA VAL A 66 -5.16 -0.29 1.72
C VAL A 66 -3.63 -0.47 1.76
N MET A 67 -3.07 -0.64 2.95
CA MET A 67 -1.63 -0.88 3.08
C MET A 67 -1.20 -2.13 2.32
N ALA A 68 -1.95 -3.22 2.46
CA ALA A 68 -1.64 -4.46 1.73
C ALA A 68 -1.69 -4.25 0.22
N HIS A 69 -2.67 -3.49 -0.25
CA HIS A 69 -2.81 -3.18 -1.68
C HIS A 69 -1.61 -2.37 -2.19
N GLU A 70 -1.26 -1.30 -1.48
CA GLU A 70 -0.14 -0.45 -1.88
C GLU A 70 1.20 -1.17 -1.74
N LEU A 71 1.31 -2.03 -0.74
CA LEU A 71 2.49 -2.88 -0.58
C LEU A 71 2.68 -3.77 -1.80
N GLY A 72 1.59 -4.33 -2.32
CA GLY A 72 1.64 -5.12 -3.54
C GLY A 72 2.18 -4.32 -4.72
N HIS A 73 1.74 -3.07 -4.87
CA HIS A 73 2.27 -2.21 -5.92
C HIS A 73 3.76 -1.91 -5.72
N ALA A 74 4.17 -1.66 -4.48
CA ALA A 74 5.57 -1.40 -4.17
C ALA A 74 6.46 -2.58 -4.55
N LEU A 75 5.93 -3.78 -4.47
CA LEU A 75 6.68 -5.00 -4.75
C LEU A 75 6.63 -5.42 -6.20
N LEU A 76 5.50 -5.18 -6.89
CA LEU A 76 5.33 -5.57 -8.29
C LEU A 76 5.69 -4.46 -9.26
N HIS A 77 5.37 -3.23 -8.90
CA HIS A 77 5.50 -2.07 -9.80
C HIS A 77 6.34 -0.98 -9.15
N ARG A 78 7.54 -1.36 -8.74
CA ARG A 78 8.39 -0.53 -7.90
C ARG A 78 8.51 0.92 -8.34
N LYS A 79 8.68 1.15 -9.65
CA LYS A 79 8.92 2.49 -10.18
C LYS A 79 7.67 3.20 -10.67
N GLU A 80 6.51 2.60 -10.48
CA GLU A 80 5.25 3.18 -10.93
C GLU A 80 4.47 3.72 -9.73
N ASN A 81 4.15 5.01 -9.77
CA ASN A 81 3.30 5.61 -8.75
C ASN A 81 1.86 5.16 -8.95
N CYS A 82 1.13 4.98 -7.87
CA CYS A 82 -0.28 4.64 -7.98
C CYS A 82 -1.09 5.26 -6.85
N TYR A 83 -2.39 5.44 -7.11
CA TYR A 83 -3.34 5.98 -6.14
C TYR A 83 -4.49 4.99 -6.00
N PHE A 84 -4.81 4.64 -4.75
CA PHE A 84 -5.93 3.74 -4.48
C PHE A 84 -7.15 4.57 -4.09
N ILE A 85 -8.17 4.51 -4.92
CA ILE A 85 -9.43 5.23 -4.74
C ILE A 85 -10.56 4.25 -4.93
N ARG A 86 -11.32 3.98 -3.86
CA ARG A 86 -12.44 3.05 -3.96
C ARG A 86 -13.71 3.70 -4.47
N ASN A 87 -13.87 4.99 -4.19
CA ASN A 87 -15.00 5.75 -4.69
C ASN A 87 -14.62 6.42 -5.99
N LYS A 88 -15.07 5.84 -7.09
CA LYS A 88 -14.69 6.31 -8.42
C LYS A 88 -15.12 7.73 -8.74
N THR A 89 -16.10 8.25 -8.04
CA THR A 89 -16.54 9.62 -8.31
C THR A 89 -15.45 10.64 -7.99
N LEU A 90 -14.52 10.29 -7.13
CA LEU A 90 -13.41 11.18 -6.79
C LEU A 90 -12.37 11.25 -7.89
N LEU A 91 -12.32 10.27 -8.76
CA LEU A 91 -11.31 10.22 -9.81
C LEU A 91 -11.48 11.29 -10.85
N LEU A 92 -12.70 11.75 -11.02
CA LEU A 92 -13.04 12.66 -12.10
C LEU A 92 -12.72 14.11 -11.81
N ASN A 93 -12.29 14.38 -10.63
CA ASN A 93 -12.13 15.76 -10.16
C ASN A 93 -10.70 16.15 -9.95
#